data_55a88be1e6e661c26434a0e68c99795d
#
_entry.id   55a88be1e6e661c26434a0e68c99795d
#
_cell.length_a   1.000
_cell.length_b   1.000
_cell.length_c   1.000
_cell.angle_alpha   90.00
_cell.angle_beta   90.00
_cell.angle_gamma   90.00
#
_symmetry.space_group_name_H-M   'P 1'
#
loop_
_entity.id
_entity.type
_entity.pdbx_description
1 polymer ?
#
loop_
_entity_poly.entity_id
_entity_poly.type
_entity_poly.pdbx_seq_one_letter_code
_entity_poly.pdbx_strand_id
1 'polypeptide(L)'
;IAMIVKASNRQTMVPDEAFVAMEEYHKTLQDVFESYSKEMPLKLYYERRSGEFDFLEKRPSRFQIITLHSLIRAVTSVYFADAYIVYNNNPVNILRNRKSLFFVKTHIPEIYYISNYLISQFNYMNFKREFEKDEYKIRFHIPMVARMLLVKSVVTPDFSSKKAKDETQKIISIVNENQEGLTQAFKKAVEITEKSIAVFKGENPQMTIDKILRSQKFNQLVKEQTADYLKIDNH
;
A
#
# COMPACT_ATOMS: atom_id res chain seq x y z
N ILE A 1 -28.03 -4.56 -16.21
CA ILE A 1 -26.68 -4.95 -15.75
C ILE A 1 -26.46 -4.45 -14.32
N ALA A 2 -26.72 -3.16 -14.00
CA ALA A 2 -26.59 -2.63 -12.64
C ALA A 2 -27.47 -3.36 -11.59
N MET A 3 -28.66 -3.84 -11.96
CA MET A 3 -29.54 -4.63 -11.09
C MET A 3 -28.98 -6.03 -10.78
N ILE A 4 -28.30 -6.68 -11.74
CA ILE A 4 -27.72 -8.02 -11.56
C ILE A 4 -26.51 -7.94 -10.62
N VAL A 5 -25.68 -6.90 -10.75
CA VAL A 5 -24.56 -6.64 -9.85
C VAL A 5 -25.04 -6.35 -8.42
N LYS A 6 -26.14 -5.61 -8.24
CA LYS A 6 -26.79 -5.42 -6.94
C LYS A 6 -27.29 -6.73 -6.32
N ALA A 7 -27.83 -7.64 -7.13
CA ALA A 7 -28.37 -8.91 -6.65
C ALA A 7 -27.26 -9.89 -6.21
N SER A 8 -26.15 -9.96 -6.91
CA SER A 8 -25.02 -10.84 -6.55
C SER A 8 -24.23 -10.36 -5.34
N ASN A 9 -24.26 -9.06 -5.04
CA ASN A 9 -23.59 -8.47 -3.87
C ASN A 9 -24.47 -8.39 -2.60
N ARG A 10 -25.73 -8.79 -2.66
CA ARG A 10 -26.63 -8.83 -1.47
C ARG A 10 -26.21 -9.82 -0.38
N GLN A 11 -25.27 -10.71 -0.67
CA GLN A 11 -24.72 -11.64 0.33
C GLN A 11 -23.76 -10.98 1.34
N THR A 12 -23.29 -9.76 1.06
CA THR A 12 -22.58 -8.93 2.03
C THR A 12 -23.40 -7.68 2.26
N MET A 13 -24.09 -7.60 3.41
CA MET A 13 -24.97 -6.48 3.80
C MET A 13 -24.16 -5.17 3.91
N VAL A 14 -23.92 -4.52 2.78
CA VAL A 14 -23.47 -3.13 2.73
C VAL A 14 -24.71 -2.28 2.49
N PRO A 15 -25.07 -1.28 3.31
CA PRO A 15 -26.19 -0.40 3.07
C PRO A 15 -26.09 0.27 1.69
N ASP A 16 -27.21 0.39 0.98
CA ASP A 16 -27.25 0.93 -0.40
C ASP A 16 -26.55 2.29 -0.54
N GLU A 17 -26.68 3.18 0.43
CA GLU A 17 -26.05 4.50 0.46
C GLU A 17 -24.51 4.43 0.54
N ALA A 18 -23.97 3.49 1.30
CA ALA A 18 -22.54 3.27 1.37
C ALA A 18 -21.99 2.63 0.08
N PHE A 19 -22.83 1.87 -0.63
CA PHE A 19 -22.48 1.29 -1.94
C PHE A 19 -22.41 2.38 -3.02
N VAL A 20 -23.36 3.32 -3.03
CA VAL A 20 -23.41 4.45 -3.97
C VAL A 20 -22.23 5.42 -3.75
N ALA A 21 -21.92 5.73 -2.48
CA ALA A 21 -20.76 6.55 -2.15
C ALA A 21 -19.44 5.88 -2.57
N MET A 22 -19.34 4.57 -2.41
CA MET A 22 -18.20 3.79 -2.91
C MET A 22 -18.12 3.83 -4.45
N GLU A 23 -19.24 3.73 -5.18
CA GLU A 23 -19.22 3.80 -6.65
C GLU A 23 -18.68 5.15 -7.16
N GLU A 24 -19.12 6.26 -6.60
CA GLU A 24 -18.65 7.61 -6.98
C GLU A 24 -17.17 7.78 -6.69
N TYR A 25 -16.71 7.37 -5.51
CA TYR A 25 -15.31 7.45 -5.14
C TYR A 25 -14.42 6.54 -6.02
N HIS A 26 -14.93 5.37 -6.40
CA HIS A 26 -14.22 4.45 -7.29
C HIS A 26 -14.07 4.98 -8.72
N LYS A 27 -14.99 5.81 -9.21
CA LYS A 27 -14.80 6.56 -10.47
C LYS A 27 -13.65 7.55 -10.34
N THR A 28 -13.66 8.34 -9.26
CA THR A 28 -12.57 9.28 -8.97
C THR A 28 -11.21 8.56 -8.90
N LEU A 29 -11.16 7.38 -8.25
CA LEU A 29 -9.93 6.58 -8.23
C LEU A 29 -9.53 6.12 -9.63
N GLN A 30 -10.45 5.67 -10.46
CA GLN A 30 -10.15 5.28 -11.84
C GLN A 30 -9.54 6.44 -12.62
N ASP A 31 -10.13 7.65 -12.56
CA ASP A 31 -9.62 8.84 -13.22
C ASP A 31 -8.20 9.20 -12.74
N VAL A 32 -7.94 9.08 -11.43
CA VAL A 32 -6.61 9.29 -10.85
C VAL A 32 -5.61 8.27 -11.37
N PHE A 33 -5.95 6.97 -11.38
CA PHE A 33 -5.08 5.93 -11.90
C PHE A 33 -4.79 6.12 -13.38
N GLU A 34 -5.77 6.50 -14.20
CA GLU A 34 -5.61 6.77 -15.62
C GLU A 34 -4.71 7.99 -15.87
N SER A 35 -4.87 9.05 -15.09
CA SER A 35 -4.04 10.26 -15.18
C SER A 35 -2.58 9.94 -14.89
N TYR A 36 -2.31 9.38 -13.71
CA TYR A 36 -0.91 9.07 -13.31
C TYR A 36 -0.28 7.96 -14.14
N SER A 37 -1.03 7.01 -14.68
CA SER A 37 -0.49 5.99 -15.58
C SER A 37 0.09 6.54 -16.87
N LYS A 38 -0.21 7.77 -17.24
CA LYS A 38 0.41 8.44 -18.41
C LYS A 38 1.77 9.03 -18.07
N GLU A 39 1.98 9.41 -16.83
CA GLU A 39 3.15 10.19 -16.37
C GLU A 39 4.17 9.34 -15.61
N MET A 40 3.68 8.33 -14.86
CA MET A 40 4.53 7.52 -13.98
C MET A 40 5.34 6.45 -14.72
N PRO A 41 6.59 6.16 -14.30
CA PRO A 41 7.42 5.11 -14.90
C PRO A 41 6.79 3.72 -14.86
N LEU A 42 6.14 3.34 -13.76
CA LEU A 42 5.36 2.13 -13.64
C LEU A 42 3.87 2.47 -13.79
N LYS A 43 3.28 2.02 -14.90
CA LYS A 43 1.86 2.22 -15.17
C LYS A 43 1.00 1.29 -14.33
N LEU A 44 0.02 1.84 -13.59
CA LEU A 44 -0.94 1.07 -12.82
C LEU A 44 -2.35 1.24 -13.39
N TYR A 45 -3.11 0.16 -13.40
CA TYR A 45 -4.46 0.10 -13.96
C TYR A 45 -5.44 -0.32 -12.87
N TYR A 46 -6.39 0.52 -12.54
CA TYR A 46 -7.39 0.20 -11.53
C TYR A 46 -8.51 -0.63 -12.13
N GLU A 47 -8.59 -1.90 -11.74
CA GLU A 47 -9.62 -2.84 -12.17
C GLU A 47 -10.87 -2.68 -11.29
N ARG A 48 -11.87 -1.97 -11.80
CA ARG A 48 -13.16 -1.82 -11.11
C ARG A 48 -14.05 -3.06 -11.25
N ARG A 49 -13.96 -3.74 -12.39
CA ARG A 49 -14.70 -4.96 -12.69
C ARG A 49 -13.73 -6.08 -12.94
N SER A 50 -13.95 -7.23 -12.28
CA SER A 50 -13.09 -8.38 -12.47
C SER A 50 -12.98 -8.76 -13.94
N GLY A 51 -11.74 -8.91 -14.43
CA GLY A 51 -11.45 -9.27 -15.81
C GLY A 51 -11.57 -8.12 -16.82
N GLU A 52 -11.63 -6.86 -16.35
CA GLU A 52 -11.73 -5.67 -17.21
C GLU A 52 -10.59 -5.59 -18.25
N PHE A 53 -9.41 -6.08 -17.89
CA PHE A 53 -8.23 -6.06 -18.75
C PHE A 53 -7.91 -7.41 -19.43
N ASP A 54 -8.75 -8.43 -19.28
CA ASP A 54 -8.48 -9.77 -19.81
C ASP A 54 -8.55 -9.84 -21.33
N PHE A 55 -9.28 -8.91 -21.96
CA PHE A 55 -9.53 -8.88 -23.40
C PHE A 55 -8.63 -7.88 -24.16
N LEU A 56 -7.68 -7.25 -23.49
CA LEU A 56 -6.74 -6.36 -24.16
C LEU A 56 -5.69 -7.17 -24.91
N GLU A 57 -5.38 -6.77 -26.16
CA GLU A 57 -4.31 -7.39 -26.96
C GLU A 57 -2.98 -7.43 -26.21
N LYS A 58 -2.69 -6.39 -25.42
CA LYS A 58 -1.53 -6.31 -24.53
C LYS A 58 -2.01 -6.14 -23.10
N ARG A 59 -2.26 -7.27 -22.44
CA ARG A 59 -2.68 -7.29 -21.05
C ARG A 59 -1.58 -6.71 -20.14
N PRO A 60 -1.91 -5.80 -19.20
CA PRO A 60 -0.98 -5.37 -18.16
C PRO A 60 -0.50 -6.55 -17.30
N SER A 61 0.73 -6.47 -16.81
CA SER A 61 1.23 -7.48 -15.89
C SER A 61 0.44 -7.49 -14.58
N ARG A 62 0.45 -8.62 -13.86
CA ARG A 62 -0.23 -8.74 -12.56
C ARG A 62 0.19 -7.70 -11.51
N PHE A 63 1.39 -7.12 -11.64
CA PHE A 63 1.87 -6.06 -10.74
C PHE A 63 1.29 -4.69 -11.08
N GLN A 64 0.74 -4.54 -12.26
CA GLN A 64 0.15 -3.30 -12.76
C GLN A 64 -1.37 -3.26 -12.57
N ILE A 65 -2.03 -4.42 -12.41
CA ILE A 65 -3.48 -4.49 -12.21
C ILE A 65 -3.78 -4.34 -10.71
N ILE A 66 -4.50 -3.30 -10.38
CA ILE A 66 -4.87 -2.94 -9.01
C ILE A 66 -6.37 -3.20 -8.82
N THR A 67 -6.69 -4.15 -7.95
CA THR A 67 -8.06 -4.48 -7.57
C THR A 67 -8.48 -3.75 -6.30
N LEU A 68 -9.77 -3.77 -5.94
CA LEU A 68 -10.26 -3.28 -4.64
C LEU A 68 -9.50 -3.91 -3.47
N HIS A 69 -9.19 -5.21 -3.55
CA HIS A 69 -8.42 -5.90 -2.51
C HIS A 69 -6.98 -5.37 -2.41
N SER A 70 -6.37 -5.02 -3.53
CA SER A 70 -5.05 -4.39 -3.56
C SER A 70 -5.08 -2.99 -2.94
N LEU A 71 -6.11 -2.18 -3.25
CA LEU A 71 -6.29 -0.85 -2.64
C LEU A 71 -6.33 -0.93 -1.12
N ILE A 72 -7.18 -1.82 -0.57
CA ILE A 72 -7.35 -1.98 0.87
C ILE A 72 -6.03 -2.41 1.55
N ARG A 73 -5.34 -3.40 0.98
CA ARG A 73 -4.06 -3.88 1.52
C ARG A 73 -2.99 -2.80 1.49
N ALA A 74 -2.89 -2.10 0.36
CA ALA A 74 -1.87 -1.08 0.16
C ALA A 74 -2.03 0.08 1.13
N VAL A 75 -3.24 0.64 1.24
CA VAL A 75 -3.50 1.75 2.17
C VAL A 75 -3.31 1.30 3.62
N THR A 76 -3.77 0.08 3.98
CA THR A 76 -3.60 -0.46 5.34
C THR A 76 -2.13 -0.59 5.71
N SER A 77 -1.29 -1.12 4.82
CA SER A 77 0.13 -1.28 5.13
C SER A 77 0.90 0.03 5.04
N VAL A 78 0.75 0.78 3.94
CA VAL A 78 1.61 1.92 3.63
C VAL A 78 1.23 3.17 4.40
N TYR A 79 -0.06 3.59 4.37
CA TYR A 79 -0.49 4.83 5.01
C TYR A 79 -0.99 4.67 6.42
N PHE A 80 -1.81 3.64 6.73
CA PHE A 80 -2.14 3.35 8.15
C PHE A 80 -0.94 2.79 8.92
N ALA A 81 0.11 2.37 8.20
CA ALA A 81 1.33 1.80 8.77
C ALA A 81 1.05 0.56 9.66
N ASP A 82 0.08 -0.24 9.24
CA ASP A 82 -0.40 -1.45 9.92
C ASP A 82 -0.19 -2.70 9.06
N ALA A 83 1.04 -2.90 8.57
CA ALA A 83 1.38 -4.03 7.69
C ALA A 83 0.99 -5.39 8.29
N TYR A 84 1.10 -5.57 9.62
CA TYR A 84 0.71 -6.81 10.31
C TYR A 84 -0.76 -7.18 10.11
N ILE A 85 -1.67 -6.20 9.95
CA ILE A 85 -3.09 -6.45 9.73
C ILE A 85 -3.32 -7.14 8.38
N VAL A 86 -2.54 -6.75 7.37
CA VAL A 86 -2.66 -7.31 6.02
C VAL A 86 -2.25 -8.79 5.96
N TYR A 87 -1.33 -9.22 6.84
CA TYR A 87 -0.96 -10.63 6.95
C TYR A 87 -1.97 -11.46 7.75
N ASN A 88 -2.75 -10.83 8.63
CA ASN A 88 -3.71 -11.50 9.50
C ASN A 88 -5.13 -11.58 8.93
N ASN A 89 -5.49 -10.68 8.02
CA ASN A 89 -6.87 -10.51 7.59
C ASN A 89 -7.00 -10.48 6.07
N ASN A 90 -8.14 -10.98 5.58
CA ASN A 90 -8.49 -10.72 4.20
C ASN A 90 -9.00 -9.25 4.04
N PRO A 91 -8.91 -8.68 2.83
CA PRO A 91 -9.27 -7.28 2.59
C PRO A 91 -10.72 -6.94 2.94
N VAL A 92 -11.66 -7.87 2.74
CA VAL A 92 -13.08 -7.67 3.07
C VAL A 92 -13.27 -7.47 4.58
N ASN A 93 -12.57 -8.26 5.40
CA ASN A 93 -12.62 -8.11 6.85
C ASN A 93 -11.93 -6.82 7.32
N ILE A 94 -10.83 -6.42 6.68
CA ILE A 94 -10.18 -5.14 6.96
C ILE A 94 -11.15 -3.99 6.68
N LEU A 95 -11.78 -3.99 5.51
CA LEU A 95 -12.75 -2.98 5.12
C LEU A 95 -13.95 -2.94 6.07
N ARG A 96 -14.51 -4.11 6.43
CA ARG A 96 -15.66 -4.20 7.35
C ARG A 96 -15.34 -3.61 8.72
N ASN A 97 -14.17 -3.93 9.27
CA ASN A 97 -13.77 -3.50 10.62
C ASN A 97 -13.31 -2.04 10.68
N ARG A 98 -12.94 -1.45 9.54
CA ARG A 98 -12.38 -0.09 9.43
C ARG A 98 -13.11 0.75 8.38
N LYS A 99 -14.39 0.48 8.14
CA LYS A 99 -15.18 1.08 7.06
C LYS A 99 -15.10 2.61 7.03
N SER A 100 -15.13 3.26 8.19
CA SER A 100 -15.04 4.71 8.32
C SER A 100 -13.69 5.32 7.92
N LEU A 101 -12.67 4.48 7.72
CA LEU A 101 -11.32 4.90 7.35
C LEU A 101 -11.01 4.72 5.85
N PHE A 102 -11.95 4.16 5.06
CA PHE A 102 -11.73 3.91 3.63
C PHE A 102 -12.74 4.64 2.77
N PHE A 103 -12.29 5.09 1.61
CA PHE A 103 -13.13 5.65 0.56
C PHE A 103 -14.02 6.81 1.02
N VAL A 104 -13.55 7.59 1.99
CA VAL A 104 -14.25 8.78 2.47
C VAL A 104 -14.13 9.89 1.42
N LYS A 105 -15.22 10.56 1.10
CA LYS A 105 -15.29 11.56 0.02
C LYS A 105 -14.26 12.68 0.13
N THR A 106 -13.84 13.02 1.35
CA THR A 106 -12.83 14.06 1.62
C THR A 106 -11.39 13.56 1.54
N HIS A 107 -11.18 12.24 1.42
CA HIS A 107 -9.83 11.68 1.32
C HIS A 107 -9.19 12.04 -0.01
N ILE A 108 -7.89 12.30 0.04
CA ILE A 108 -7.05 12.55 -1.13
C ILE A 108 -6.89 11.23 -1.90
N PRO A 109 -7.43 11.12 -3.14
CA PRO A 109 -7.43 9.85 -3.86
C PRO A 109 -6.04 9.38 -4.28
N GLU A 110 -5.08 10.28 -4.42
CA GLU A 110 -3.68 9.97 -4.72
C GLU A 110 -3.01 9.11 -3.64
N ILE A 111 -3.50 9.13 -2.40
CA ILE A 111 -3.03 8.23 -1.33
C ILE A 111 -3.21 6.76 -1.74
N TYR A 112 -4.35 6.43 -2.35
CA TYR A 112 -4.62 5.07 -2.83
C TYR A 112 -3.71 4.70 -4.00
N TYR A 113 -3.47 5.65 -4.91
CA TYR A 113 -2.55 5.45 -6.02
C TYR A 113 -1.12 5.19 -5.53
N ILE A 114 -0.57 6.08 -4.71
CA ILE A 114 0.81 6.00 -4.22
C ILE A 114 1.03 4.78 -3.33
N SER A 115 0.07 4.42 -2.49
CA SER A 115 0.16 3.17 -1.70
C SER A 115 0.36 1.96 -2.58
N ASN A 116 -0.43 1.86 -3.66
CA ASN A 116 -0.33 0.75 -4.61
C ASN A 116 0.93 0.86 -5.47
N TYR A 117 1.34 2.09 -5.82
CA TYR A 117 2.56 2.31 -6.58
C TYR A 117 3.78 1.76 -5.84
N LEU A 118 3.95 2.11 -4.56
CA LEU A 118 5.08 1.64 -3.75
C LEU A 118 5.10 0.11 -3.63
N ILE A 119 3.94 -0.53 -3.41
CA ILE A 119 3.87 -2.01 -3.36
C ILE A 119 4.18 -2.63 -4.72
N SER A 120 3.60 -2.09 -5.80
CA SER A 120 3.79 -2.62 -7.15
C SER A 120 5.22 -2.44 -7.62
N GLN A 121 5.83 -1.30 -7.32
CA GLN A 121 7.23 -1.01 -7.63
C GLN A 121 8.17 -1.96 -6.90
N PHE A 122 7.98 -2.17 -5.60
CA PHE A 122 8.76 -3.13 -4.84
C PHE A 122 8.61 -4.56 -5.40
N ASN A 123 7.38 -4.98 -5.68
CA ASN A 123 7.14 -6.30 -6.28
C ASN A 123 7.78 -6.44 -7.66
N TYR A 124 7.79 -5.38 -8.47
CA TYR A 124 8.42 -5.37 -9.78
C TYR A 124 9.95 -5.48 -9.68
N MET A 125 10.57 -4.73 -8.76
CA MET A 125 12.01 -4.79 -8.49
C MET A 125 12.40 -6.18 -7.98
N ASN A 126 11.62 -6.76 -7.06
CA ASN A 126 11.85 -8.10 -6.55
C ASN A 126 11.70 -9.16 -7.67
N PHE A 127 10.73 -9.02 -8.56
CA PHE A 127 10.58 -9.88 -9.73
C PHE A 127 11.81 -9.81 -10.66
N LYS A 128 12.42 -8.64 -10.81
CA LYS A 128 13.67 -8.45 -11.55
C LYS A 128 14.92 -8.96 -10.79
N ARG A 129 14.76 -9.52 -9.63
CA ARG A 129 15.83 -10.01 -8.75
C ARG A 129 16.82 -8.92 -8.30
N GLU A 130 16.32 -7.70 -8.12
CA GLU A 130 17.08 -6.61 -7.51
C GLU A 130 17.22 -6.82 -5.98
N PHE A 131 16.45 -7.76 -5.42
CA PHE A 131 16.44 -8.19 -4.03
C PHE A 131 16.52 -9.71 -3.91
N GLU A 132 16.87 -10.23 -2.73
CA GLU A 132 16.94 -11.67 -2.46
C GLU A 132 15.55 -12.31 -2.32
N LYS A 133 15.47 -13.64 -2.50
CA LYS A 133 14.17 -14.36 -2.59
C LYS A 133 13.28 -14.25 -1.36
N ASP A 134 13.87 -14.09 -0.17
CA ASP A 134 13.10 -14.10 1.09
C ASP A 134 12.40 -12.76 1.37
N GLU A 135 12.80 -11.69 0.69
CA GLU A 135 12.22 -10.35 0.87
C GLU A 135 10.78 -10.22 0.37
N TYR A 136 10.33 -11.12 -0.50
CA TYR A 136 8.93 -11.18 -0.89
C TYR A 136 7.98 -11.45 0.30
N LYS A 137 8.45 -12.11 1.36
CA LYS A 137 7.67 -12.32 2.57
C LYS A 137 7.36 -11.01 3.29
N ILE A 138 8.28 -10.05 3.26
CA ILE A 138 8.16 -8.73 3.91
C ILE A 138 7.56 -7.64 3.02
N ARG A 139 6.94 -8.00 1.91
CA ARG A 139 6.40 -7.12 0.84
C ARG A 139 5.41 -6.04 1.29
N PHE A 140 4.89 -6.09 2.49
CA PHE A 140 4.02 -5.04 3.03
C PHE A 140 4.73 -4.14 4.03
N HIS A 141 5.73 -4.64 4.76
CA HIS A 141 6.53 -3.80 5.66
C HIS A 141 7.51 -2.90 4.88
N ILE A 142 8.14 -3.42 3.82
CA ILE A 142 9.12 -2.63 3.05
C ILE A 142 8.49 -1.37 2.44
N PRO A 143 7.37 -1.42 1.70
CA PRO A 143 6.73 -0.20 1.18
C PRO A 143 6.23 0.74 2.28
N MET A 144 5.82 0.21 3.44
CA MET A 144 5.47 1.00 4.62
C MET A 144 6.67 1.83 5.09
N VAL A 145 7.81 1.17 5.30
CA VAL A 145 9.05 1.83 5.74
C VAL A 145 9.57 2.78 4.67
N ALA A 146 9.56 2.37 3.39
CA ALA A 146 9.97 3.23 2.28
C ALA A 146 9.17 4.54 2.24
N ARG A 147 7.83 4.48 2.41
CA ARG A 147 7.01 5.69 2.54
C ARG A 147 7.50 6.56 3.69
N MET A 148 7.74 6.01 4.87
CA MET A 148 8.21 6.76 6.05
C MET A 148 9.55 7.46 5.77
N LEU A 149 10.49 6.78 5.11
CA LEU A 149 11.77 7.35 4.72
C LEU A 149 11.62 8.48 3.70
N LEU A 150 10.80 8.29 2.67
CA LEU A 150 10.57 9.29 1.60
C LEU A 150 9.95 10.59 2.15
N VAL A 151 9.02 10.48 3.10
CA VAL A 151 8.39 11.66 3.72
C VAL A 151 9.12 12.14 4.97
N LYS A 152 10.13 11.40 5.46
CA LYS A 152 10.86 11.64 6.71
C LYS A 152 9.93 11.70 7.94
N SER A 153 8.92 10.83 7.99
CA SER A 153 7.93 10.78 9.08
C SER A 153 7.35 9.38 9.25
N VAL A 154 7.33 8.89 10.49
CA VAL A 154 6.63 7.65 10.86
C VAL A 154 5.15 7.87 11.18
N VAL A 155 4.72 9.12 11.24
CA VAL A 155 3.35 9.50 11.61
C VAL A 155 2.42 9.32 10.40
N THR A 156 1.27 8.71 10.63
CA THR A 156 0.17 8.65 9.66
C THR A 156 -0.57 9.98 9.67
N PRO A 157 -0.67 10.71 8.55
CA PRO A 157 -1.45 11.93 8.48
C PRO A 157 -2.95 11.61 8.38
N ASP A 158 -3.79 12.56 8.75
CA ASP A 158 -5.20 12.54 8.34
C ASP A 158 -5.29 12.64 6.82
N PHE A 159 -6.04 11.73 6.18
CA PHE A 159 -6.11 11.60 4.72
C PHE A 159 -6.79 12.78 4.01
N SER A 160 -7.50 13.62 4.74
CA SER A 160 -8.11 14.86 4.24
C SER A 160 -7.22 16.10 4.48
N SER A 161 -6.08 15.92 5.17
CA SER A 161 -5.24 17.03 5.60
C SER A 161 -4.31 17.55 4.51
N LYS A 162 -3.92 18.82 4.63
CA LYS A 162 -2.85 19.40 3.81
C LYS A 162 -1.56 18.60 3.91
N LYS A 163 -1.21 18.12 5.12
CA LYS A 163 -0.02 17.30 5.35
C LYS A 163 -0.03 16.04 4.50
N ALA A 164 -1.17 15.33 4.43
CA ALA A 164 -1.30 14.14 3.60
C ALA A 164 -1.11 14.48 2.11
N LYS A 165 -1.64 15.61 1.65
CA LYS A 165 -1.47 16.10 0.28
C LYS A 165 0.01 16.40 -0.01
N ASP A 166 0.67 17.14 0.84
CA ASP A 166 2.07 17.54 0.67
C ASP A 166 2.99 16.30 0.68
N GLU A 167 2.77 15.33 1.58
CA GLU A 167 3.50 14.07 1.63
C GLU A 167 3.31 13.24 0.34
N THR A 168 2.08 13.17 -0.15
CA THR A 168 1.75 12.42 -1.37
C THR A 168 2.41 13.04 -2.60
N GLN A 169 2.34 14.37 -2.74
CA GLN A 169 2.99 15.10 -3.83
C GLN A 169 4.52 14.97 -3.78
N LYS A 170 5.11 14.98 -2.59
CA LYS A 170 6.54 14.73 -2.41
C LYS A 170 6.95 13.35 -2.95
N ILE A 171 6.18 12.31 -2.64
CA ILE A 171 6.47 10.96 -3.16
C ILE A 171 6.32 10.93 -4.67
N ILE A 172 5.27 11.56 -5.23
CA ILE A 172 5.04 11.65 -6.67
C ILE A 172 6.23 12.32 -7.37
N SER A 173 6.73 13.43 -6.86
CA SER A 173 7.91 14.11 -7.39
C SER A 173 9.16 13.20 -7.36
N ILE A 174 9.42 12.53 -6.23
CA ILE A 174 10.56 11.60 -6.13
C ILE A 174 10.42 10.45 -7.14
N VAL A 175 9.23 9.89 -7.30
CA VAL A 175 8.98 8.81 -8.25
C VAL A 175 9.26 9.24 -9.69
N ASN A 176 8.91 10.47 -10.07
CA ASN A 176 9.07 10.97 -11.42
C ASN A 176 10.51 11.46 -11.70
N GLU A 177 11.12 12.11 -10.75
CA GLU A 177 12.35 12.88 -10.96
C GLU A 177 13.60 12.19 -10.38
N ASN A 178 13.43 11.27 -9.42
CA ASN A 178 14.53 10.65 -8.69
C ASN A 178 14.31 9.16 -8.43
N GLN A 179 14.37 8.36 -9.48
CA GLN A 179 14.23 6.89 -9.39
C GLN A 179 15.33 6.25 -8.53
N GLU A 180 16.51 6.83 -8.50
CA GLU A 180 17.58 6.35 -7.63
C GLU A 180 17.23 6.57 -6.15
N GLY A 181 16.71 7.75 -5.78
CA GLY A 181 16.24 8.03 -4.42
C GLY A 181 15.13 7.08 -3.98
N LEU A 182 14.21 6.73 -4.87
CA LEU A 182 13.20 5.71 -4.60
C LEU A 182 13.83 4.33 -4.34
N THR A 183 14.78 3.93 -5.18
CA THR A 183 15.51 2.65 -5.04
C THR A 183 16.29 2.59 -3.72
N GLN A 184 16.97 3.67 -3.35
CA GLN A 184 17.70 3.77 -2.08
C GLN A 184 16.74 3.68 -0.89
N ALA A 185 15.56 4.31 -0.96
CA ALA A 185 14.55 4.19 0.08
C ALA A 185 14.08 2.74 0.26
N PHE A 186 13.89 1.98 -0.82
CA PHE A 186 13.56 0.56 -0.72
C PHE A 186 14.70 -0.27 -0.13
N LYS A 187 15.95 -0.08 -0.57
CA LYS A 187 17.12 -0.78 -0.01
C LYS A 187 17.24 -0.52 1.48
N LYS A 188 17.13 0.74 1.91
CA LYS A 188 17.17 1.09 3.33
C LYS A 188 15.97 0.52 4.10
N ALA A 189 14.79 0.46 3.50
CA ALA A 189 13.63 -0.17 4.12
C ALA A 189 13.82 -1.67 4.33
N VAL A 190 14.49 -2.36 3.41
CA VAL A 190 14.90 -3.78 3.59
C VAL A 190 15.83 -3.90 4.78
N GLU A 191 16.93 -3.13 4.83
CA GLU A 191 17.90 -3.17 5.93
C GLU A 191 17.24 -2.95 7.31
N ILE A 192 16.37 -1.94 7.42
CA ILE A 192 15.67 -1.65 8.68
C ILE A 192 14.74 -2.80 9.06
N THR A 193 14.00 -3.34 8.10
CA THR A 193 13.03 -4.42 8.36
C THR A 193 13.75 -5.71 8.76
N GLU A 194 14.83 -6.08 8.09
CA GLU A 194 15.63 -7.26 8.40
C GLU A 194 16.33 -7.14 9.76
N LYS A 195 16.90 -5.97 10.07
CA LYS A 195 17.44 -5.69 11.40
C LYS A 195 16.36 -5.84 12.48
N SER A 196 15.15 -5.33 12.23
CA SER A 196 14.02 -5.49 13.15
C SER A 196 13.62 -6.96 13.32
N ILE A 197 13.64 -7.76 12.24
CA ILE A 197 13.40 -9.22 12.32
C ILE A 197 14.45 -9.88 13.18
N ALA A 198 15.74 -9.56 13.00
CA ALA A 198 16.83 -10.13 13.77
C ALA A 198 16.70 -9.82 15.27
N VAL A 199 16.41 -8.55 15.63
CA VAL A 199 16.17 -8.13 17.02
C VAL A 199 14.99 -8.88 17.61
N PHE A 200 13.83 -8.87 16.93
CA PHE A 200 12.61 -9.51 17.42
C PHE A 200 12.76 -11.02 17.58
N LYS A 201 13.49 -11.67 16.65
CA LYS A 201 13.79 -13.10 16.71
C LYS A 201 14.76 -13.44 17.84
N GLY A 202 15.71 -12.56 18.17
CA GLY A 202 16.60 -12.72 19.33
C GLY A 202 15.82 -12.81 20.64
N GLU A 203 14.79 -12.00 20.81
CA GLU A 203 13.89 -12.03 21.97
C GLU A 203 12.85 -13.18 21.90
N ASN A 204 12.55 -13.67 20.70
CA ASN A 204 11.50 -14.67 20.45
C ASN A 204 12.01 -15.79 19.52
N PRO A 205 13.03 -16.59 19.92
CA PRO A 205 13.75 -17.52 19.03
C PRO A 205 12.86 -18.61 18.43
N GLN A 206 11.74 -18.94 19.06
CA GLN A 206 10.78 -19.96 18.60
C GLN A 206 9.82 -19.46 17.50
N MET A 207 9.79 -18.15 17.25
CA MET A 207 8.87 -17.62 16.26
C MET A 207 9.39 -17.78 14.83
N THR A 208 8.53 -18.26 13.95
CA THR A 208 8.78 -18.26 12.50
C THR A 208 8.61 -16.85 11.92
N ILE A 209 9.25 -16.58 10.78
CA ILE A 209 9.11 -15.29 10.07
C ILE A 209 7.63 -14.92 9.84
N ASP A 210 6.80 -15.86 9.41
CA ASP A 210 5.37 -15.62 9.21
C ASP A 210 4.64 -15.17 10.49
N LYS A 211 4.98 -15.74 11.64
CA LYS A 211 4.41 -15.32 12.93
C LYS A 211 4.91 -13.95 13.35
N ILE A 212 6.19 -13.65 13.11
CA ILE A 212 6.79 -12.33 13.36
C ILE A 212 6.05 -11.26 12.56
N LEU A 213 5.88 -11.45 11.25
CA LEU A 213 5.23 -10.47 10.36
C LEU A 213 3.75 -10.19 10.72
N ARG A 214 3.10 -11.14 11.39
CA ARG A 214 1.72 -11.02 11.90
C ARG A 214 1.64 -10.34 13.26
N SER A 215 2.77 -10.07 13.91
CA SER A 215 2.83 -9.47 15.25
C SER A 215 2.67 -7.96 15.21
N GLN A 216 1.72 -7.43 15.99
CA GLN A 216 1.59 -5.99 16.21
C GLN A 216 2.84 -5.41 16.89
N LYS A 217 3.44 -6.15 17.83
CA LYS A 217 4.68 -5.73 18.51
C LYS A 217 5.85 -5.61 17.53
N PHE A 218 5.96 -6.55 16.58
CA PHE A 218 6.96 -6.45 15.52
C PHE A 218 6.71 -5.23 14.62
N ASN A 219 5.46 -4.99 14.21
CA ASN A 219 5.13 -3.82 13.41
C ASN A 219 5.49 -2.51 14.13
N GLN A 220 5.30 -2.45 15.45
CA GLN A 220 5.69 -1.31 16.27
C GLN A 220 7.22 -1.16 16.35
N LEU A 221 7.97 -2.26 16.54
CA LEU A 221 9.43 -2.25 16.52
C LEU A 221 9.99 -1.71 15.19
N VAL A 222 9.41 -2.11 14.05
CA VAL A 222 9.81 -1.57 12.73
C VAL A 222 9.62 -0.05 12.66
N LYS A 223 8.50 0.47 13.18
CA LYS A 223 8.27 1.92 13.25
C LYS A 223 9.29 2.63 14.12
N GLU A 224 9.61 2.08 15.28
CA GLU A 224 10.61 2.64 16.22
C GLU A 224 12.01 2.67 15.60
N GLN A 225 12.46 1.56 15.01
CA GLN A 225 13.74 1.48 14.29
C GLN A 225 13.80 2.48 13.13
N THR A 226 12.68 2.68 12.42
CA THR A 226 12.58 3.69 11.35
C THR A 226 12.67 5.11 11.91
N ALA A 227 11.98 5.38 13.02
CA ALA A 227 12.03 6.69 13.67
C ALA A 227 13.43 7.02 14.19
N ASP A 228 14.12 6.06 14.78
CA ASP A 228 15.50 6.24 15.27
C ASP A 228 16.46 6.49 14.11
N TYR A 229 16.33 5.77 13.01
CA TYR A 229 17.10 6.06 11.79
C TYR A 229 16.87 7.49 11.30
N LEU A 230 15.62 7.97 11.24
CA LEU A 230 15.29 9.31 10.78
C LEU A 230 15.82 10.43 11.70
N LYS A 231 16.01 10.17 12.99
CA LYS A 231 16.65 11.12 13.92
C LYS A 231 18.13 11.30 13.61
N ILE A 232 18.82 10.18 13.31
CA ILE A 232 20.25 10.18 12.99
C ILE A 232 20.52 10.85 11.63
N ASP A 233 19.69 10.59 10.63
CA ASP A 233 19.83 11.11 9.26
C ASP A 233 19.57 12.63 9.16
N ASN A 234 18.96 13.24 10.17
CA ASN A 234 18.70 14.68 10.23
C ASN A 234 19.77 15.49 10.99
N HIS A 235 20.85 14.85 11.45
CA HIS A 235 22.03 15.45 12.07
C HIS A 235 23.26 15.34 11.17
#